data_1aa55fa1362f11ba872affc17fd09773
#
_entry.id   1aa55fa1362f11ba872affc17fd09773
#
_cell.length_a   1.000
_cell.length_b   1.000
_cell.length_c   1.000
_cell.angle_alpha   90.00
_cell.angle_beta   90.00
_cell.angle_gamma   90.00
#
_symmetry.space_group_name_H-M   'P 1'
#
loop_
_entity.id
_entity.type
_entity.pdbx_description
1 polymer ?
#
loop_
_entity_poly.entity_id
_entity_poly.type
_entity_poly.pdbx_seq_one_letter_code
_entity_poly.pdbx_strand_id
1 'polypeptide(L)' 'MIIRDTPSDLSKYFMADEDLAFAIHQAGVKPSYIDNGAVYFKKSNKLDKVLKRLGVVES' A
#
# COMPACT_ATOMS: atom_id res chain seq x y z
N MET A 1 1.32 10.56 19.93
CA MET A 1 1.64 10.25 19.38
C MET A 1 1.58 9.73 18.48
N ILE A 2 1.87 9.66 18.22
CA ILE A 2 1.96 9.26 17.51
C ILE A 2 2.17 8.38 17.07
N ILE A 3 2.17 8.04 16.68
CA ILE A 3 2.47 7.30 16.28
C ILE A 3 2.90 6.81 15.65
N ARG A 4 3.21 6.85 15.34
CA ARG A 4 3.71 6.53 14.84
C ARG A 4 4.36 5.69 14.40
N ASP A 5 4.24 5.80 14.00
CA ASP A 5 5.17 4.69 14.11
C ASP A 5 5.12 3.77 12.95
N THR A 6 6.24 3.08 12.68
CA THR A 6 6.25 2.00 11.71
C THR A 6 5.33 0.89 12.23
N PRO A 7 4.42 0.37 11.39
CA PRO A 7 3.57 -0.74 11.82
C PRO A 7 4.43 -1.90 12.29
N SER A 8 4.05 -2.50 13.39
CA SER A 8 4.81 -3.60 13.95
C SER A 8 4.66 -4.88 13.12
N ASP A 9 3.60 -4.97 12.34
CA ASP A 9 3.33 -6.15 11.54
C ASP A 9 3.18 -5.75 10.08
N LEU A 10 4.30 -5.68 9.37
CA LEU A 10 4.32 -5.27 7.99
C LEU A 10 3.69 -6.32 7.05
N SER A 11 3.47 -7.53 7.54
CA SER A 11 2.85 -8.55 6.72
C SER A 11 1.40 -8.21 6.38
N LYS A 12 0.80 -7.30 7.14
CA LYS A 12 -0.56 -6.86 6.88
C LYS A 12 -0.63 -5.67 5.93
N TYR A 13 0.51 -5.21 5.45
CA TYR A 13 0.58 -4.05 4.58
C TYR A 13 1.32 -4.38 3.31
N PHE A 14 0.92 -3.73 2.24
CA PHE A 14 1.60 -3.83 0.97
C PHE A 14 2.44 -2.57 0.80
N MET A 15 3.73 -2.74 0.56
CA MET A 15 4.62 -1.60 0.37
C MET A 15 4.76 -1.29 -1.11
N ALA A 16 4.59 -0.03 -1.47
CA ALA A 16 4.70 0.41 -2.84
C ALA A 16 5.62 1.60 -2.92
N ASP A 17 6.30 1.76 -4.05
CA ASP A 17 7.07 2.97 -4.30
C ASP A 17 6.10 4.07 -4.75
N GLU A 18 6.63 5.26 -5.01
CA GLU A 18 5.78 6.40 -5.33
C GLU A 18 4.97 6.18 -6.60
N ASP A 19 5.58 5.62 -7.63
CA ASP A 19 4.88 5.42 -8.89
C ASP A 19 3.74 4.43 -8.75
N LEU A 20 4.02 3.30 -8.12
CA LEU A 20 2.99 2.29 -7.93
C LEU A 20 1.91 2.79 -6.98
N ALA A 21 2.31 3.50 -5.93
CA ALA A 21 1.36 4.05 -4.99
C ALA A 21 0.41 5.03 -5.67
N PHE A 22 0.94 5.83 -6.59
CA PHE A 22 0.09 6.77 -7.31
C PHE A 22 -0.95 6.02 -8.14
N ALA A 23 -0.53 4.96 -8.83
CA ALA A 23 -1.46 4.16 -9.63
C ALA A 23 -2.53 3.51 -8.76
N ILE A 24 -2.15 3.00 -7.58
CA ILE A 24 -3.11 2.39 -6.68
C ILE A 24 -4.08 3.43 -6.15
N HIS A 25 -3.58 4.61 -5.82
CA HIS A 25 -4.43 5.69 -5.32
C HIS A 25 -5.43 6.12 -6.40
N GLN A 26 -4.96 6.20 -7.64
CA GLN A 26 -5.83 6.55 -8.76
C GLN A 26 -6.96 5.55 -8.93
N ALA A 27 -6.72 4.31 -8.55
CA ALA A 27 -7.74 3.27 -8.64
C ALA A 27 -8.72 3.31 -7.47
N GLY A 28 -8.51 4.22 -6.52
CA GLY A 28 -9.47 4.43 -5.43
C GLY A 28 -9.05 3.85 -4.10
N VAL A 29 -7.81 3.45 -3.94
CA VAL A 29 -7.31 2.90 -2.69
C VAL A 29 -6.40 3.92 -2.02
N LYS A 30 -6.73 4.30 -0.80
CA LYS A 30 -5.94 5.28 -0.06
C LYS A 30 -4.84 4.60 0.74
N PRO A 31 -3.66 5.23 0.82
CA PRO A 31 -2.58 4.65 1.63
C PRO A 31 -2.90 4.75 3.11
N SER A 32 -2.36 3.80 3.87
CA SER A 32 -2.53 3.80 5.32
C SER A 32 -1.36 4.45 6.02
N TYR A 33 -0.18 4.40 5.42
CA TYR A 33 1.02 4.86 6.10
C TYR A 33 2.08 5.19 5.05
N ILE A 34 2.80 6.27 5.27
CA ILE A 34 3.88 6.69 4.37
C ILE A 34 5.13 6.88 5.20
N ASP A 35 6.22 6.28 4.76
CA ASP A 35 7.47 6.37 5.48
C ASP A 35 8.63 6.45 4.49
N ASN A 36 9.29 7.61 4.48
CA ASN A 36 10.55 7.80 3.77
C ASN A 36 10.46 7.37 2.30
N GLY A 37 9.39 7.75 1.64
CA GLY A 37 9.21 7.43 0.23
C GLY A 37 8.53 6.12 -0.05
N ALA A 38 8.35 5.29 0.97
CA ALA A 38 7.61 4.05 0.82
C ALA A 38 6.18 4.28 1.26
N VAL A 39 5.22 3.79 0.50
CA VAL A 39 3.81 3.96 0.79
C VAL A 39 3.22 2.61 1.13
N TYR A 40 2.59 2.52 2.29
CA TYR A 40 2.03 1.26 2.78
C TYR A 40 0.52 1.28 2.67
N PHE A 41 -0.03 0.25 2.07
CA PHE A 41 -1.47 0.10 1.92
C PHE A 41 -1.90 -1.12 2.73
N LYS A 42 -2.95 -0.95 3.54
CA LYS A 42 -3.48 -2.07 4.29
C LYS A 42 -4.07 -3.09 3.31
N LYS A 43 -3.66 -4.34 3.43
CA LYS A 43 -4.13 -5.39 2.53
C LYS A 43 -5.62 -5.57 2.66
N SER A 44 -6.29 -5.68 1.53
CA SER A 44 -7.74 -5.84 1.48
C SER A 44 -8.10 -6.46 0.14
N ASN A 45 -9.36 -6.89 0.04
CA ASN A 45 -9.85 -7.44 -1.22
C ASN A 45 -9.80 -6.40 -2.33
N LYS A 46 -10.11 -5.15 -1.99
CA LYS A 46 -10.08 -4.08 -2.97
C LYS A 46 -8.66 -3.85 -3.47
N LEU A 47 -7.70 -3.83 -2.56
CA LEU A 47 -6.30 -3.65 -2.94
C LEU A 47 -5.85 -4.80 -3.82
N ASP A 48 -6.22 -6.02 -3.46
CA ASP A 48 -5.84 -7.20 -4.23
C ASP A 48 -6.35 -7.10 -5.66
N LYS A 49 -7.60 -6.67 -5.83
CA LYS A 49 -8.17 -6.51 -7.17
C LYS A 49 -7.44 -5.43 -7.96
N VAL A 50 -7.09 -4.34 -7.30
CA VAL A 50 -6.37 -3.25 -7.97
C VAL A 50 -4.99 -3.73 -8.41
N LEU A 51 -4.29 -4.46 -7.56
CA LEU A 51 -2.97 -4.96 -7.89
C LEU A 51 -3.03 -5.91 -9.09
N LYS A 52 -4.04 -6.76 -9.12
CA LYS A 52 -4.21 -7.66 -10.27
C LYS A 52 -4.49 -6.90 -11.54
N ARG A 53 -5.29 -5.84 -11.45
CA ARG A 53 -5.60 -5.02 -12.60
C ARG A 53 -4.35 -4.31 -13.12
N LEU A 54 -3.48 -3.88 -12.23
CA LEU A 54 -2.25 -3.20 -12.60
C LEU A 54 -1.15 -4.15 -13.06
N GLY A 55 -1.37 -5.44 -12.93
CA GLY A 55 -0.38 -6.42 -13.33
C GLY A 55 0.70 -6.66 -12.29
N VAL A 56 0.45 -6.27 -11.06
CA VAL A 56 1.42 -6.48 -9.98
C VAL A 56 1.23 -7.89 -9.43
N VAL A 57 2.32 -8.63 -9.37
CA VAL A 57 2.30 -9.99 -8.84
C VAL A 57 2.82 -9.95 -7.42
N GLU A 58 1.97 -10.41 -6.49
CA GLU A 58 2.37 -10.56 -5.10
C GLU A 58 2.77 -12.00 -4.90
N SER A 59 3.96 -12.22 -4.50
CA SER A 59 4.40 -13.59 -4.25
C SER A 59 4.43 -13.92 -2.79
#